data_988bbfaf2066f52aef57f9ae73c2d04f
#
_entry.id   988bbfaf2066f52aef57f9ae73c2d04f
#
_cell.length_a   1.000
_cell.length_b   1.000
_cell.length_c   1.000
_cell.angle_alpha   90.00
_cell.angle_beta   90.00
_cell.angle_gamma   90.00
#
_symmetry.space_group_name_H-M   'P 1'
#
loop_
_entity.id
_entity.type
_entity.pdbx_description
1 polymer ?
#
loop_
_entity_poly.entity_id
_entity_poly.type
_entity_poly.pdbx_seq_one_letter_code
_entity_poly.pdbx_strand_id
1 'polypeptide(L)'
;MESDLSALISARHHDPHRVLGLHDDQDGNTHLCLYQPHACKVQGFDLDGEPFTLEEHAHYPGIFHISLPRDWVNPHPCYQITTHDGHQYQIIDPYSFLPTVGELDLHLFAEGKHLKLWNMLGAQVLNIDGITGVRFAVWAPNAKRVSVVGDFNNWDGRRHPMRVLGSSGVWELFIPGMAVGDLYKFEILNAHWQIELRTDPVGRAFEMRPNTAAIVPTFTTYDWNDSQWLDRRSYAQWQHQPMSIYEVHLGSWMRDEHGGFLNYRTLAEKLVDYVLERGFTHIELLPVTEHPFDGSWGYQTTGYFAPTSRYGDLHDFCYFVDYAHQHNIGVILDWVPAHFPKDRFALAQFDLSLIHI
;
A
#
# COMPACT_ATOMS: atom_id res chain seq x y z
N MET A 1 -10.90 -12.71 -26.82
CA MET A 1 -10.15 -11.48 -27.12
C MET A 1 -11.06 -10.25 -27.22
N GLU A 2 -12.07 -10.16 -28.12
CA GLU A 2 -12.94 -8.97 -28.20
C GLU A 2 -13.73 -8.68 -26.90
N SER A 3 -14.22 -9.73 -26.21
CA SER A 3 -14.87 -9.58 -24.89
C SER A 3 -13.93 -9.02 -23.84
N ASP A 4 -12.66 -9.39 -23.87
CA ASP A 4 -11.66 -8.98 -22.90
C ASP A 4 -11.23 -7.52 -23.14
N LEU A 5 -11.04 -7.10 -24.40
CA LEU A 5 -10.78 -5.70 -24.76
C LEU A 5 -11.93 -4.79 -24.34
N SER A 6 -13.18 -5.21 -24.58
CA SER A 6 -14.37 -4.48 -24.14
C SER A 6 -14.41 -4.38 -22.60
N ALA A 7 -14.04 -5.44 -21.89
CA ALA A 7 -13.98 -5.44 -20.43
C ALA A 7 -12.88 -4.51 -19.90
N LEU A 8 -11.71 -4.45 -20.56
CA LEU A 8 -10.62 -3.54 -20.22
C LEU A 8 -11.03 -2.07 -20.32
N ILE A 9 -11.51 -1.63 -21.50
CA ILE A 9 -11.88 -0.22 -21.70
C ILE A 9 -13.05 0.23 -20.82
N SER A 10 -13.95 -0.71 -20.46
CA SER A 10 -15.06 -0.45 -19.53
C SER A 10 -14.66 -0.60 -18.05
N ALA A 11 -13.36 -0.80 -17.76
CA ALA A 11 -12.82 -1.00 -16.42
C ALA A 11 -13.52 -2.13 -15.64
N ARG A 12 -13.72 -3.29 -16.26
CA ARG A 12 -14.41 -4.46 -15.67
C ARG A 12 -13.58 -5.75 -15.73
N HIS A 13 -12.37 -5.69 -16.28
CA HIS A 13 -11.52 -6.88 -16.43
C HIS A 13 -10.90 -7.27 -15.09
N HIS A 14 -10.98 -8.55 -14.72
CA HIS A 14 -10.45 -9.07 -13.45
C HIS A 14 -9.01 -9.59 -13.54
N ASP A 15 -8.50 -9.79 -14.74
CA ASP A 15 -7.13 -10.25 -14.98
C ASP A 15 -6.56 -9.58 -16.25
N PRO A 16 -6.12 -8.31 -16.16
CA PRO A 16 -5.65 -7.55 -17.31
C PRO A 16 -4.40 -8.16 -17.96
N HIS A 17 -3.57 -8.90 -17.21
CA HIS A 17 -2.37 -9.57 -17.77
C HIS A 17 -2.67 -10.64 -18.81
N ARG A 18 -3.91 -11.09 -18.94
CA ARG A 18 -4.32 -11.99 -20.02
C ARG A 18 -4.36 -11.32 -21.39
N VAL A 19 -4.35 -9.99 -21.41
CA VAL A 19 -4.50 -9.19 -22.64
C VAL A 19 -3.39 -8.17 -22.76
N LEU A 20 -3.09 -7.45 -21.68
CA LEU A 20 -2.02 -6.45 -21.62
C LEU A 20 -0.67 -7.11 -21.36
N GLY A 21 0.40 -6.46 -21.80
CA GLY A 21 1.76 -6.96 -21.66
C GLY A 21 2.25 -7.69 -22.91
N LEU A 22 3.03 -8.74 -22.68
CA LEU A 22 3.70 -9.51 -23.72
C LEU A 22 3.10 -10.92 -23.80
N HIS A 23 2.71 -11.34 -25.00
CA HIS A 23 2.12 -12.65 -25.27
C HIS A 23 2.81 -13.30 -26.44
N ASP A 24 3.53 -14.37 -26.20
CA ASP A 24 4.20 -15.13 -27.23
C ASP A 24 3.22 -15.98 -28.03
N ASP A 25 3.38 -15.98 -29.36
CA ASP A 25 2.65 -16.85 -30.26
C ASP A 25 3.44 -18.13 -30.59
N GLN A 26 2.81 -19.03 -31.38
CA GLN A 26 3.42 -20.28 -31.81
C GLN A 26 4.40 -20.09 -32.97
N ASP A 27 4.35 -18.94 -33.67
CA ASP A 27 5.14 -18.62 -34.84
C ASP A 27 6.46 -17.92 -34.52
N GLY A 28 6.74 -17.73 -33.22
CA GLY A 28 7.99 -17.11 -32.73
C GLY A 28 7.95 -15.59 -32.63
N ASN A 29 6.74 -14.99 -32.66
CA ASN A 29 6.55 -13.59 -32.39
C ASN A 29 6.05 -13.35 -30.96
N THR A 30 6.26 -12.14 -30.46
CA THR A 30 5.65 -11.61 -29.27
C THR A 30 4.65 -10.53 -29.64
N HIS A 31 3.43 -10.68 -29.17
CA HIS A 31 2.37 -9.69 -29.32
C HIS A 31 2.41 -8.77 -28.11
N LEU A 32 2.62 -7.47 -28.34
CA LEU A 32 2.60 -6.42 -27.33
C LEU A 32 1.22 -5.77 -27.36
N CYS A 33 0.60 -5.61 -26.18
CA CYS A 33 -0.68 -4.94 -26.03
C CYS A 33 -0.65 -4.00 -24.83
N LEU A 34 -1.01 -2.74 -25.03
CA LEU A 34 -0.98 -1.68 -24.03
C LEU A 34 -2.30 -0.91 -24.01
N TYR A 35 -2.79 -0.55 -22.83
CA TYR A 35 -3.97 0.32 -22.69
C TYR A 35 -3.55 1.70 -22.15
N GLN A 36 -3.68 2.72 -22.99
CA GLN A 36 -3.35 4.11 -22.69
C GLN A 36 -4.48 5.04 -23.19
N PRO A 37 -5.53 5.26 -22.38
CA PRO A 37 -6.77 5.92 -22.83
C PRO A 37 -6.60 7.38 -23.25
N HIS A 38 -5.49 8.03 -22.89
CA HIS A 38 -5.23 9.44 -23.22
C HIS A 38 -4.13 9.61 -24.29
N ALA A 39 -3.57 8.50 -24.79
CA ALA A 39 -2.50 8.55 -25.77
C ALA A 39 -3.07 8.73 -27.20
N CYS A 40 -2.36 9.52 -28.01
CA CYS A 40 -2.54 9.55 -29.46
C CYS A 40 -1.42 8.83 -30.19
N LYS A 41 -0.29 8.53 -29.52
CA LYS A 41 0.83 7.78 -30.08
C LYS A 41 1.56 7.02 -29.00
N VAL A 42 1.94 5.77 -29.29
CA VAL A 42 2.78 4.92 -28.44
C VAL A 42 3.97 4.43 -29.27
N GLN A 43 5.19 4.67 -28.79
CA GLN A 43 6.42 4.17 -29.39
C GLN A 43 7.16 3.29 -28.37
N GLY A 44 7.58 2.11 -28.81
CA GLY A 44 8.50 1.26 -28.08
C GLY A 44 9.89 1.31 -28.70
N PHE A 45 10.84 0.64 -28.04
CA PHE A 45 12.22 0.51 -28.52
C PHE A 45 12.60 -0.98 -28.45
N ASP A 46 13.24 -1.46 -29.50
CA ASP A 46 13.78 -2.82 -29.54
C ASP A 46 15.05 -2.95 -28.68
N LEU A 47 15.69 -4.13 -28.72
CA LEU A 47 16.91 -4.40 -27.95
C LEU A 47 18.12 -3.57 -28.41
N ASP A 48 18.12 -3.12 -29.67
CA ASP A 48 19.15 -2.26 -30.25
C ASP A 48 18.85 -0.76 -30.03
N GLY A 49 17.69 -0.42 -29.48
CA GLY A 49 17.23 0.93 -29.23
C GLY A 49 16.54 1.58 -30.43
N GLU A 50 16.22 0.83 -31.49
CA GLU A 50 15.50 1.35 -32.65
C GLU A 50 14.00 1.49 -32.32
N PRO A 51 13.37 2.62 -32.67
CA PRO A 51 11.99 2.89 -32.34
C PRO A 51 11.02 2.13 -33.25
N PHE A 52 9.98 1.55 -32.66
CA PHE A 52 8.81 1.05 -33.35
C PHE A 52 7.54 1.72 -32.82
N THR A 53 6.50 1.78 -33.63
CA THR A 53 5.22 2.40 -33.24
C THR A 53 4.13 1.35 -33.12
N LEU A 54 3.42 1.34 -31.98
CA LEU A 54 2.24 0.51 -31.79
C LEU A 54 1.05 1.14 -32.53
N GLU A 55 0.23 0.30 -33.12
CA GLU A 55 -1.00 0.71 -33.81
C GLU A 55 -2.17 0.77 -32.81
N GLU A 56 -2.96 1.83 -32.88
CA GLU A 56 -4.19 1.91 -32.12
C GLU A 56 -5.26 0.99 -32.71
N HIS A 57 -5.94 0.24 -31.85
CA HIS A 57 -6.95 -0.74 -32.28
C HIS A 57 -8.19 -0.02 -32.83
N ALA A 58 -8.62 -0.39 -34.05
CA ALA A 58 -9.66 0.31 -34.81
C ALA A 58 -11.02 0.44 -34.08
N HIS A 59 -11.37 -0.53 -33.22
CA HIS A 59 -12.67 -0.58 -32.51
C HIS A 59 -12.57 -0.34 -30.99
N TYR A 60 -11.38 -0.30 -30.43
CA TYR A 60 -11.14 -0.18 -28.98
C TYR A 60 -10.16 0.95 -28.70
N PRO A 61 -10.64 2.22 -28.59
CA PRO A 61 -9.79 3.39 -28.40
C PRO A 61 -8.90 3.27 -27.17
N GLY A 62 -7.65 3.70 -27.30
CA GLY A 62 -6.65 3.64 -26.24
C GLY A 62 -5.97 2.28 -26.10
N ILE A 63 -6.38 1.25 -26.84
CA ILE A 63 -5.65 -0.01 -26.95
C ILE A 63 -4.63 0.12 -28.09
N PHE A 64 -3.36 -0.06 -27.77
CA PHE A 64 -2.23 -0.04 -28.72
C PHE A 64 -1.59 -1.41 -28.78
N HIS A 65 -1.28 -1.89 -29.97
CA HIS A 65 -0.70 -3.22 -30.15
C HIS A 65 0.26 -3.32 -31.34
N ILE A 66 1.15 -4.31 -31.30
CA ILE A 66 2.03 -4.70 -32.40
C ILE A 66 2.49 -6.14 -32.16
N SER A 67 2.83 -6.86 -33.26
CA SER A 67 3.52 -8.15 -33.17
C SER A 67 4.92 -8.01 -33.75
N LEU A 68 5.92 -8.44 -33.01
CA LEU A 68 7.33 -8.37 -33.35
C LEU A 68 8.00 -9.73 -33.16
N PRO A 69 9.11 -10.04 -33.90
CA PRO A 69 9.92 -11.20 -33.57
C PRO A 69 10.32 -11.20 -32.08
N ARG A 70 10.24 -12.37 -31.45
CA ARG A 70 10.49 -12.49 -29.97
C ARG A 70 11.89 -12.00 -29.57
N ASP A 71 12.89 -12.23 -30.38
CA ASP A 71 14.27 -11.82 -30.15
C ASP A 71 14.53 -10.32 -30.26
N TRP A 72 13.53 -9.55 -30.72
CA TRP A 72 13.59 -8.08 -30.77
C TRP A 72 12.98 -7.41 -29.53
N VAL A 73 12.21 -8.15 -28.74
CA VAL A 73 11.40 -7.57 -27.66
C VAL A 73 12.16 -7.63 -26.33
N ASN A 74 12.28 -6.47 -25.67
CA ASN A 74 12.75 -6.42 -24.30
C ASN A 74 11.72 -7.09 -23.35
N PRO A 75 12.14 -7.93 -22.40
CA PRO A 75 11.23 -8.53 -21.40
C PRO A 75 10.40 -7.51 -20.63
N HIS A 76 10.95 -6.32 -20.43
CA HIS A 76 10.27 -5.20 -19.77
C HIS A 76 10.34 -3.96 -20.67
N PRO A 77 9.46 -3.87 -21.67
CA PRO A 77 9.55 -2.83 -22.69
C PRO A 77 9.25 -1.45 -22.09
N CYS A 78 10.07 -0.48 -22.51
CA CYS A 78 9.86 0.93 -22.22
C CYS A 78 9.11 1.57 -23.39
N TYR A 79 8.07 2.33 -23.07
CA TYR A 79 7.26 3.03 -24.06
C TYR A 79 7.34 4.53 -23.85
N GLN A 80 7.45 5.27 -24.95
CA GLN A 80 7.22 6.70 -25.00
C GLN A 80 5.77 6.95 -25.40
N ILE A 81 5.03 7.57 -24.53
CA ILE A 81 3.62 7.92 -24.71
C ILE A 81 3.52 9.38 -25.11
N THR A 82 2.76 9.67 -26.16
CA THR A 82 2.35 11.04 -26.51
C THR A 82 0.85 11.16 -26.34
N THR A 83 0.39 12.10 -25.55
CA THR A 83 -1.04 12.35 -25.29
C THR A 83 -1.66 13.28 -26.34
N HIS A 84 -2.99 13.36 -26.40
CA HIS A 84 -3.70 14.23 -27.35
C HIS A 84 -3.42 15.71 -27.17
N ASP A 85 -3.00 16.15 -25.97
CA ASP A 85 -2.57 17.52 -25.68
C ASP A 85 -1.08 17.77 -25.97
N GLY A 86 -0.37 16.75 -26.48
CA GLY A 86 1.04 16.83 -26.87
C GLY A 86 2.05 16.61 -25.73
N HIS A 87 1.59 16.28 -24.52
CA HIS A 87 2.48 15.90 -23.44
C HIS A 87 3.15 14.55 -23.71
N GLN A 88 4.43 14.42 -23.35
CA GLN A 88 5.21 13.19 -23.54
C GLN A 88 5.78 12.69 -22.23
N TYR A 89 5.70 11.37 -22.00
CA TYR A 89 6.30 10.72 -20.86
C TYR A 89 6.68 9.27 -21.20
N GLN A 90 7.54 8.69 -20.39
CA GLN A 90 7.97 7.29 -20.54
C GLN A 90 7.39 6.42 -19.43
N ILE A 91 7.08 5.19 -19.80
CA ILE A 91 6.67 4.14 -18.85
C ILE A 91 7.38 2.84 -19.17
N ILE A 92 7.66 2.02 -18.16
CA ILE A 92 7.92 0.60 -18.32
C ILE A 92 6.58 -0.11 -18.10
N ASP A 93 6.28 -1.09 -18.95
CA ASP A 93 4.99 -1.78 -18.90
C ASP A 93 4.81 -2.55 -17.59
N PRO A 94 3.85 -2.19 -16.72
CA PRO A 94 3.58 -2.93 -15.49
C PRO A 94 3.06 -4.34 -15.73
N TYR A 95 2.49 -4.61 -16.90
CA TYR A 95 1.93 -5.91 -17.27
C TYR A 95 2.96 -6.88 -17.85
N SER A 96 4.21 -6.45 -18.00
CA SER A 96 5.33 -7.33 -18.40
C SER A 96 5.91 -8.14 -17.22
N PHE A 97 5.48 -7.89 -16.00
CA PHE A 97 6.02 -8.55 -14.80
C PHE A 97 5.17 -9.75 -14.38
N LEU A 98 5.86 -10.84 -14.01
CA LEU A 98 5.23 -12.01 -13.43
C LEU A 98 4.69 -11.72 -12.02
N PRO A 99 3.80 -12.59 -11.45
CA PRO A 99 3.37 -12.45 -10.08
C PRO A 99 4.56 -12.46 -9.10
N THR A 100 4.55 -11.53 -8.15
CA THR A 100 5.59 -11.42 -7.12
C THR A 100 5.14 -11.99 -5.77
N VAL A 101 3.84 -12.15 -5.56
CA VAL A 101 3.29 -12.91 -4.42
C VAL A 101 3.41 -14.39 -4.75
N GLY A 102 4.20 -15.11 -3.92
CA GLY A 102 4.52 -16.52 -4.13
C GLY A 102 3.37 -17.48 -3.80
N GLU A 103 3.40 -18.68 -4.37
CA GLU A 103 2.41 -19.74 -4.08
C GLU A 103 2.42 -20.14 -2.60
N LEU A 104 3.58 -20.14 -1.94
CA LEU A 104 3.69 -20.43 -0.50
C LEU A 104 2.96 -19.37 0.33
N ASP A 105 3.10 -18.09 -0.01
CA ASP A 105 2.39 -17.00 0.68
C ASP A 105 0.88 -17.17 0.55
N LEU A 106 0.40 -17.45 -0.67
CA LEU A 106 -1.02 -17.69 -0.93
C LEU A 106 -1.55 -18.92 -0.18
N HIS A 107 -0.75 -20.00 -0.13
CA HIS A 107 -1.10 -21.21 0.60
C HIS A 107 -1.22 -20.95 2.12
N LEU A 108 -0.20 -20.33 2.72
CA LEU A 108 -0.20 -19.98 4.14
C LEU A 108 -1.32 -18.99 4.49
N PHE A 109 -1.61 -18.07 3.57
CA PHE A 109 -2.72 -17.13 3.73
C PHE A 109 -4.06 -17.87 3.76
N ALA A 110 -4.31 -18.77 2.80
CA ALA A 110 -5.53 -19.54 2.71
C ALA A 110 -5.75 -20.45 3.95
N GLU A 111 -4.66 -20.96 4.55
CA GLU A 111 -4.73 -21.73 5.80
C GLU A 111 -4.84 -20.88 7.08
N GLY A 112 -4.80 -19.55 6.99
CA GLY A 112 -4.75 -18.65 8.14
C GLY A 112 -3.46 -18.75 8.97
N LYS A 113 -2.38 -19.24 8.36
CA LYS A 113 -1.07 -19.46 9.01
C LYS A 113 0.02 -18.47 8.61
N HIS A 114 -0.29 -17.49 7.78
CA HIS A 114 0.67 -16.50 7.35
C HIS A 114 0.91 -15.44 8.42
N LEU A 115 1.93 -15.64 9.28
CA LEU A 115 2.19 -14.78 10.44
C LEU A 115 2.83 -13.43 10.11
N LYS A 116 3.20 -13.17 8.84
CA LYS A 116 3.83 -11.93 8.38
C LYS A 116 3.10 -11.35 7.18
N LEU A 117 1.79 -11.18 7.31
CA LEU A 117 0.92 -10.67 6.22
C LEU A 117 1.40 -9.35 5.62
N TRP A 118 2.04 -8.50 6.42
CA TRP A 118 2.64 -7.25 5.96
C TRP A 118 3.80 -7.41 4.96
N ASN A 119 4.37 -8.60 4.81
CA ASN A 119 5.36 -8.88 3.76
C ASN A 119 4.68 -9.28 2.44
N MET A 120 3.45 -9.77 2.50
CA MET A 120 2.66 -10.22 1.36
C MET A 120 1.70 -9.13 0.87
N LEU A 121 0.94 -8.50 1.77
CA LEU A 121 -0.07 -7.49 1.44
C LEU A 121 0.49 -6.06 1.60
N GLY A 122 -0.24 -5.10 1.04
CA GLY A 122 0.12 -3.68 1.05
C GLY A 122 1.08 -3.28 -0.06
N ALA A 123 1.67 -2.10 0.09
CA ALA A 123 2.68 -1.57 -0.82
C ALA A 123 4.09 -2.01 -0.40
N GLN A 124 4.84 -2.59 -1.33
CA GLN A 124 6.20 -3.08 -1.12
C GLN A 124 7.13 -2.52 -2.21
N VAL A 125 8.17 -1.80 -1.83
CA VAL A 125 9.22 -1.39 -2.79
C VAL A 125 10.07 -2.60 -3.13
N LEU A 126 10.15 -2.93 -4.41
CA LEU A 126 10.92 -4.07 -4.92
C LEU A 126 11.85 -3.62 -6.04
N ASN A 127 12.89 -4.41 -6.25
CA ASN A 127 13.70 -4.34 -7.46
C ASN A 127 13.58 -5.68 -8.18
N ILE A 128 13.03 -5.66 -9.40
CA ILE A 128 12.82 -6.83 -10.24
C ILE A 128 13.61 -6.63 -11.52
N ASP A 129 14.55 -7.50 -11.80
CA ASP A 129 15.43 -7.46 -12.99
C ASP A 129 16.13 -6.09 -13.19
N GLY A 130 16.51 -5.45 -12.08
CA GLY A 130 17.16 -4.14 -12.07
C GLY A 130 16.17 -2.96 -12.12
N ILE A 131 14.88 -3.19 -12.23
CA ILE A 131 13.84 -2.17 -12.28
C ILE A 131 13.22 -1.99 -10.90
N THR A 132 13.36 -0.79 -10.35
CA THR A 132 12.75 -0.45 -9.06
C THR A 132 11.32 0.04 -9.28
N GLY A 133 10.43 -0.40 -8.39
CA GLY A 133 9.02 -0.02 -8.39
C GLY A 133 8.31 -0.46 -7.12
N VAL A 134 7.00 -0.38 -7.12
CA VAL A 134 6.17 -0.78 -5.98
C VAL A 134 5.21 -1.88 -6.38
N ARG A 135 5.26 -3.01 -5.65
CA ARG A 135 4.22 -4.01 -5.70
C ARG A 135 3.09 -3.61 -4.75
N PHE A 136 1.88 -3.65 -5.24
CA PHE A 136 0.65 -3.53 -4.46
C PHE A 136 -0.04 -4.89 -4.40
N ALA A 137 -0.45 -5.30 -3.21
CA ALA A 137 -1.24 -6.49 -3.03
C ALA A 137 -2.34 -6.26 -1.99
N VAL A 138 -3.57 -6.70 -2.27
CA VAL A 138 -4.72 -6.53 -1.39
C VAL A 138 -5.66 -7.73 -1.47
N TRP A 139 -6.23 -8.12 -0.34
CA TRP A 139 -7.26 -9.15 -0.31
C TRP A 139 -8.65 -8.52 -0.44
N ALA A 140 -9.33 -8.85 -1.53
CA ALA A 140 -10.68 -8.38 -1.85
C ALA A 140 -11.45 -9.47 -2.62
N PRO A 141 -11.86 -10.56 -1.94
CA PRO A 141 -12.39 -11.76 -2.59
C PRO A 141 -13.73 -11.56 -3.27
N ASN A 142 -14.49 -10.51 -2.92
CA ASN A 142 -15.80 -10.21 -3.50
C ASN A 142 -15.74 -9.12 -4.58
N ALA A 143 -14.57 -8.53 -4.80
CA ALA A 143 -14.36 -7.53 -5.82
C ALA A 143 -14.48 -8.15 -7.22
N LYS A 144 -15.07 -7.39 -8.15
CA LYS A 144 -15.08 -7.72 -9.59
C LYS A 144 -13.83 -7.21 -10.30
N ARG A 145 -13.25 -6.12 -9.80
CA ARG A 145 -11.99 -5.53 -10.23
C ARG A 145 -11.40 -4.72 -9.08
N VAL A 146 -10.09 -4.72 -8.99
CA VAL A 146 -9.32 -3.80 -8.15
C VAL A 146 -8.31 -3.07 -9.03
N SER A 147 -8.13 -1.78 -8.80
CA SER A 147 -7.08 -0.98 -9.42
C SER A 147 -6.33 -0.17 -8.38
N VAL A 148 -5.05 0.08 -8.63
CA VAL A 148 -4.29 1.06 -7.83
C VAL A 148 -4.45 2.44 -8.45
N VAL A 149 -4.78 3.43 -7.64
CA VAL A 149 -4.95 4.82 -8.06
C VAL A 149 -4.16 5.77 -7.17
N GLY A 150 -3.66 6.83 -7.74
CA GLY A 150 -2.88 7.86 -7.07
C GLY A 150 -2.51 8.99 -8.03
N ASP A 151 -1.66 9.91 -7.59
CA ASP A 151 -1.22 11.04 -8.44
C ASP A 151 -0.49 10.54 -9.71
N PHE A 152 0.24 9.42 -9.61
CA PHE A 152 0.98 8.80 -10.72
C PHE A 152 0.11 8.40 -11.92
N ASN A 153 -1.21 8.26 -11.74
CA ASN A 153 -2.14 7.93 -12.81
C ASN A 153 -3.38 8.83 -12.84
N ASN A 154 -3.32 10.01 -12.21
CA ASN A 154 -4.41 10.98 -12.12
C ASN A 154 -5.68 10.38 -11.47
N TRP A 155 -5.51 9.44 -10.54
CA TRP A 155 -6.60 8.75 -9.84
C TRP A 155 -7.57 8.01 -10.79
N ASP A 156 -7.10 7.61 -11.97
CA ASP A 156 -7.89 6.90 -12.99
C ASP A 156 -7.67 5.38 -12.88
N GLY A 157 -8.67 4.67 -12.32
CA GLY A 157 -8.62 3.22 -12.12
C GLY A 157 -8.60 2.37 -13.40
N ARG A 158 -8.77 2.97 -14.58
CA ARG A 158 -8.62 2.29 -15.86
C ARG A 158 -7.16 1.99 -16.20
N ARG A 159 -6.22 2.77 -15.64
CA ARG A 159 -4.80 2.74 -16.03
C ARG A 159 -3.98 1.63 -15.38
N HIS A 160 -4.34 1.26 -14.14
CA HIS A 160 -3.58 0.26 -13.37
C HIS A 160 -4.51 -0.78 -12.71
N PRO A 161 -5.36 -1.49 -13.49
CA PRO A 161 -6.10 -2.61 -12.94
C PRO A 161 -5.15 -3.76 -12.57
N MET A 162 -5.45 -4.38 -11.43
CA MET A 162 -4.68 -5.47 -10.86
C MET A 162 -5.19 -6.83 -11.37
N ARG A 163 -4.34 -7.87 -11.33
CA ARG A 163 -4.76 -9.25 -11.55
C ARG A 163 -5.18 -9.91 -10.24
N VAL A 164 -6.18 -10.77 -10.29
CA VAL A 164 -6.48 -11.68 -9.19
C VAL A 164 -5.58 -12.92 -9.28
N LEU A 165 -5.02 -13.36 -8.16
CA LEU A 165 -4.13 -14.51 -8.09
C LEU A 165 -4.94 -15.80 -7.86
N GLY A 166 -5.30 -16.45 -8.96
CA GLY A 166 -6.12 -17.67 -8.94
C GLY A 166 -7.46 -17.46 -8.24
N SER A 167 -7.79 -18.35 -7.28
CA SER A 167 -9.01 -18.28 -6.47
C SER A 167 -8.79 -17.69 -5.06
N SER A 168 -7.62 -17.12 -4.79
CA SER A 168 -7.25 -16.64 -3.45
C SER A 168 -8.02 -15.39 -3.00
N GLY A 169 -8.56 -14.62 -3.95
CA GLY A 169 -9.11 -13.29 -3.70
C GLY A 169 -8.05 -12.22 -3.45
N VAL A 170 -6.77 -12.55 -3.58
CA VAL A 170 -5.66 -11.58 -3.52
C VAL A 170 -5.46 -10.98 -4.90
N TRP A 171 -5.43 -9.66 -4.95
CA TRP A 171 -5.14 -8.86 -6.14
C TRP A 171 -3.73 -8.31 -6.05
N GLU A 172 -3.03 -8.25 -7.17
CA GLU A 172 -1.63 -7.83 -7.23
C GLU A 172 -1.31 -7.07 -8.50
N LEU A 173 -0.42 -6.06 -8.38
CA LEU A 173 0.23 -5.40 -9.50
C LEU A 173 1.58 -4.82 -9.05
N PHE A 174 2.62 -4.99 -9.86
CA PHE A 174 3.88 -4.26 -9.72
C PHE A 174 3.87 -3.05 -10.66
N ILE A 175 4.14 -1.85 -10.14
CA ILE A 175 4.18 -0.61 -10.91
C ILE A 175 5.61 -0.07 -10.90
N PRO A 176 6.33 -0.15 -12.02
CA PRO A 176 7.68 0.41 -12.16
C PRO A 176 7.72 1.92 -11.95
N GLY A 177 8.83 2.43 -11.40
CA GLY A 177 9.06 3.85 -11.24
C GLY A 177 8.35 4.52 -10.06
N MET A 178 7.44 3.81 -9.39
CA MET A 178 6.88 4.29 -8.13
C MET A 178 7.89 4.16 -6.99
N ALA A 179 7.79 5.04 -5.99
CA ALA A 179 8.76 5.18 -4.92
C ALA A 179 8.10 5.39 -3.55
N VAL A 180 8.93 5.37 -2.52
CA VAL A 180 8.55 5.78 -1.15
C VAL A 180 8.00 7.20 -1.19
N GLY A 181 6.88 7.41 -0.48
CA GLY A 181 6.20 8.70 -0.40
C GLY A 181 5.06 8.88 -1.40
N ASP A 182 4.95 8.03 -2.43
CA ASP A 182 3.85 8.11 -3.38
C ASP A 182 2.51 7.79 -2.70
N LEU A 183 1.48 8.56 -3.04
CA LEU A 183 0.13 8.41 -2.54
C LEU A 183 -0.64 7.37 -3.35
N TYR A 184 -1.42 6.52 -2.67
CA TYR A 184 -2.26 5.56 -3.35
C TYR A 184 -3.54 5.20 -2.57
N LYS A 185 -4.52 4.69 -3.31
CA LYS A 185 -5.70 3.97 -2.82
C LYS A 185 -6.00 2.78 -3.72
N PHE A 186 -6.88 1.92 -3.25
CA PHE A 186 -7.50 0.90 -4.10
C PHE A 186 -8.86 1.39 -4.59
N GLU A 187 -9.06 1.39 -5.91
CA GLU A 187 -10.36 1.56 -6.52
C GLU A 187 -10.96 0.17 -6.74
N ILE A 188 -12.06 -0.12 -6.04
CA ILE A 188 -12.71 -1.43 -6.05
C ILE A 188 -14.03 -1.32 -6.80
N LEU A 189 -14.22 -2.16 -7.82
CA LEU A 189 -15.52 -2.43 -8.39
C LEU A 189 -16.13 -3.58 -7.58
N ASN A 190 -17.10 -3.27 -6.73
CA ASN A 190 -17.70 -4.23 -5.81
C ASN A 190 -18.67 -5.21 -6.51
N ALA A 191 -19.20 -6.16 -5.75
CA ALA A 191 -20.16 -7.16 -6.25
C ALA A 191 -21.44 -6.54 -6.84
N HIS A 192 -21.79 -5.32 -6.45
CA HIS A 192 -22.96 -4.57 -6.94
C HIS A 192 -22.64 -3.63 -8.12
N TRP A 193 -21.44 -3.76 -8.72
CA TRP A 193 -20.99 -2.93 -9.83
C TRP A 193 -20.82 -1.44 -9.49
N GLN A 194 -20.58 -1.12 -8.23
CA GLN A 194 -20.30 0.22 -7.75
C GLN A 194 -18.79 0.40 -7.60
N ILE A 195 -18.28 1.55 -8.01
CA ILE A 195 -16.89 1.94 -7.83
C ILE A 195 -16.74 2.62 -6.48
N GLU A 196 -15.81 2.12 -5.68
CA GLU A 196 -15.51 2.64 -4.35
C GLU A 196 -14.00 2.82 -4.19
N LEU A 197 -13.60 3.97 -3.64
CA LEU A 197 -12.21 4.22 -3.25
C LEU A 197 -12.00 3.75 -1.81
N ARG A 198 -11.00 2.89 -1.62
CA ARG A 198 -10.64 2.31 -0.32
C ARG A 198 -9.20 2.62 0.04
N THR A 199 -8.96 2.90 1.31
CA THR A 199 -7.59 2.94 1.83
C THR A 199 -7.04 1.53 1.96
N ASP A 200 -5.72 1.40 2.07
CA ASP A 200 -5.08 0.09 2.22
C ASP A 200 -5.30 -0.49 3.62
N PRO A 201 -5.91 -1.67 3.76
CA PRO A 201 -6.14 -2.31 5.06
C PRO A 201 -4.87 -2.62 5.85
N VAL A 202 -3.74 -2.81 5.17
CA VAL A 202 -2.44 -3.11 5.76
C VAL A 202 -1.42 -2.00 5.51
N GLY A 203 -1.90 -0.81 5.12
CA GLY A 203 -1.08 0.37 4.95
C GLY A 203 -0.31 0.72 6.23
N ARG A 204 0.95 1.13 6.08
CA ARG A 204 1.87 1.45 7.19
C ARG A 204 2.18 2.93 7.34
N ALA A 205 1.68 3.74 6.43
CA ALA A 205 1.74 5.20 6.48
C ALA A 205 0.52 5.77 5.75
N PHE A 206 -0.01 6.89 6.24
CA PHE A 206 -1.18 7.55 5.70
C PHE A 206 -1.00 9.05 5.69
N GLU A 207 -1.73 9.73 4.81
CA GLU A 207 -1.82 11.18 4.85
C GLU A 207 -2.43 11.68 6.17
N MET A 208 -2.02 12.88 6.56
CA MET A 208 -2.70 13.60 7.63
C MET A 208 -4.15 13.92 7.21
N ARG A 209 -5.07 13.71 8.14
CA ARG A 209 -6.46 14.13 7.94
C ARG A 209 -6.58 15.61 7.50
N PRO A 210 -7.55 16.00 6.69
CA PRO A 210 -8.73 15.24 6.24
C PRO A 210 -8.46 14.29 5.07
N ASN A 211 -7.23 14.24 4.56
CA ASN A 211 -6.85 13.32 3.51
C ASN A 211 -6.85 11.87 4.01
N THR A 212 -6.95 10.91 3.10
CA THR A 212 -7.21 9.51 3.45
C THR A 212 -6.47 8.52 2.56
N ALA A 213 -5.48 8.96 1.77
CA ALA A 213 -4.65 8.05 0.99
C ALA A 213 -3.61 7.36 1.88
N ALA A 214 -3.27 6.14 1.51
CA ALA A 214 -2.09 5.48 2.01
C ALA A 214 -0.84 6.04 1.30
N ILE A 215 0.28 5.97 1.98
CA ILE A 215 1.59 6.40 1.47
C ILE A 215 2.45 5.16 1.30
N VAL A 216 3.18 5.03 0.21
CA VAL A 216 4.19 3.98 0.05
C VAL A 216 5.24 4.13 1.15
N PRO A 217 5.33 3.17 2.08
CA PRO A 217 6.14 3.33 3.27
C PRO A 217 7.63 3.15 3.00
N THR A 218 8.47 3.77 3.81
CA THR A 218 9.88 3.40 3.88
C THR A 218 10.04 2.05 4.58
N PHE A 219 11.00 1.24 4.10
CA PHE A 219 11.34 -0.06 4.67
C PHE A 219 12.70 -0.06 5.36
N THR A 220 13.27 1.11 5.62
CA THR A 220 14.51 1.17 6.41
C THR A 220 14.26 0.60 7.80
N THR A 221 15.12 -0.29 8.24
CA THR A 221 15.09 -0.82 9.59
C THR A 221 15.44 0.30 10.58
N TYR A 222 14.71 0.36 11.69
CA TYR A 222 15.08 1.23 12.79
C TYR A 222 16.21 0.58 13.60
N ASP A 223 17.25 1.33 13.93
CA ASP A 223 18.38 0.85 14.74
C ASP A 223 18.03 1.00 16.23
N TRP A 224 17.54 -0.09 16.82
CA TRP A 224 17.14 -0.14 18.22
C TRP A 224 18.32 -0.09 19.18
N ASN A 225 18.22 0.69 20.22
CA ASN A 225 19.22 0.82 21.28
C ASN A 225 18.73 0.31 22.63
N ASP A 226 17.69 -0.52 22.64
CA ASP A 226 16.99 -1.02 23.81
C ASP A 226 17.39 -2.44 24.26
N SER A 227 18.53 -2.96 23.79
CA SER A 227 18.99 -4.32 24.08
C SER A 227 19.03 -4.64 25.58
N GLN A 228 19.47 -3.70 26.44
CA GLN A 228 19.50 -3.87 27.89
C GLN A 228 18.08 -4.01 28.50
N TRP A 229 17.10 -3.30 27.95
CA TRP A 229 15.70 -3.46 28.32
C TRP A 229 15.18 -4.84 27.97
N LEU A 230 15.43 -5.30 26.73
CA LEU A 230 14.99 -6.63 26.25
C LEU A 230 15.64 -7.76 27.08
N ASP A 231 16.94 -7.67 27.37
CA ASP A 231 17.62 -8.63 28.21
C ASP A 231 17.01 -8.68 29.59
N ARG A 232 16.86 -7.54 30.25
CA ARG A 232 16.24 -7.45 31.58
C ARG A 232 14.82 -8.02 31.57
N ARG A 233 14.01 -7.66 30.58
CA ARG A 233 12.63 -8.15 30.43
C ARG A 233 12.56 -9.67 30.31
N SER A 234 13.54 -10.30 29.66
CA SER A 234 13.56 -11.75 29.46
C SER A 234 13.76 -12.55 30.76
N TYR A 235 14.43 -11.98 31.75
CA TYR A 235 14.70 -12.59 33.06
C TYR A 235 13.80 -12.05 34.20
N ALA A 236 13.10 -10.96 33.97
CA ALA A 236 12.28 -10.31 34.98
C ALA A 236 11.04 -11.18 35.29
N GLN A 237 10.83 -11.48 36.56
CA GLN A 237 9.57 -12.03 37.03
C GLN A 237 8.55 -10.90 37.22
N TRP A 238 8.22 -10.22 36.14
CA TRP A 238 7.40 -9.01 36.16
C TRP A 238 6.02 -9.20 36.81
N GLN A 239 5.46 -10.43 36.81
CA GLN A 239 4.23 -10.78 37.53
C GLN A 239 4.35 -10.67 39.06
N HIS A 240 5.58 -10.65 39.59
CA HIS A 240 5.88 -10.52 41.01
C HIS A 240 6.55 -9.19 41.39
N GLN A 241 6.59 -8.25 40.44
CA GLN A 241 7.14 -6.91 40.67
C GLN A 241 6.02 -5.86 40.73
N PRO A 242 6.18 -4.78 41.52
CA PRO A 242 5.24 -3.68 41.49
C PRO A 242 5.19 -3.06 40.10
N MET A 243 3.97 -2.79 39.61
CA MET A 243 3.71 -2.14 38.36
C MET A 243 2.84 -0.91 38.60
N SER A 244 3.27 0.23 38.04
CA SER A 244 2.50 1.47 38.04
C SER A 244 2.43 1.98 36.61
N ILE A 245 1.21 2.13 36.09
CA ILE A 245 0.95 2.45 34.67
C ILE A 245 0.40 3.88 34.59
N TYR A 246 0.98 4.68 33.70
CA TYR A 246 0.46 5.99 33.33
C TYR A 246 -0.23 5.89 31.98
N GLU A 247 -1.56 5.91 32.00
CA GLU A 247 -2.39 5.92 30.78
C GLU A 247 -2.46 7.34 30.21
N VAL A 248 -2.27 7.49 28.89
CA VAL A 248 -2.16 8.80 28.27
C VAL A 248 -2.67 8.82 26.82
N HIS A 249 -3.44 9.85 26.49
CA HIS A 249 -3.75 10.23 25.11
C HIS A 249 -2.76 11.30 24.65
N LEU A 250 -1.86 10.95 23.73
CA LEU A 250 -0.76 11.82 23.30
C LEU A 250 -1.23 13.19 22.79
N GLY A 251 -2.34 13.21 22.06
CA GLY A 251 -2.87 14.43 21.45
C GLY A 251 -3.51 15.41 22.42
N SER A 252 -3.84 15.02 23.65
CA SER A 252 -4.43 15.90 24.67
C SER A 252 -3.55 16.12 25.92
N TRP A 253 -2.49 15.31 26.06
CA TRP A 253 -1.60 15.40 27.23
C TRP A 253 -0.87 16.74 27.30
N MET A 254 -0.25 17.14 26.19
CA MET A 254 0.45 18.41 26.08
C MET A 254 0.40 18.92 24.63
N ARG A 255 0.40 20.24 24.49
CA ARG A 255 0.46 20.93 23.20
C ARG A 255 1.74 21.76 23.11
N ASP A 256 2.13 22.12 21.89
CA ASP A 256 3.17 23.09 21.67
C ASP A 256 2.69 24.53 22.03
N GLU A 257 3.57 25.49 21.94
CA GLU A 257 3.28 26.91 22.27
C GLU A 257 2.27 27.56 21.32
N HIS A 258 2.00 26.94 20.17
CA HIS A 258 1.02 27.37 19.17
C HIS A 258 -0.29 26.57 19.22
N GLY A 259 -0.42 25.66 20.19
CA GLY A 259 -1.59 24.78 20.34
C GLY A 259 -1.58 23.57 19.40
N GLY A 260 -0.49 23.31 18.68
CA GLY A 260 -0.28 22.16 17.83
C GLY A 260 0.02 20.87 18.59
N PHE A 261 0.00 19.74 17.88
CA PHE A 261 0.45 18.47 18.45
C PHE A 261 1.97 18.45 18.62
N LEU A 262 2.44 17.87 19.70
CA LEU A 262 3.85 17.49 19.83
C LEU A 262 4.13 16.27 18.96
N ASN A 263 5.33 16.19 18.39
CA ASN A 263 5.78 15.01 17.67
C ASN A 263 6.23 13.89 18.63
N TYR A 264 6.33 12.64 18.12
CA TYR A 264 6.72 11.48 18.91
C TYR A 264 8.07 11.66 19.64
N ARG A 265 9.06 12.34 19.03
CA ARG A 265 10.38 12.56 19.63
C ARG A 265 10.29 13.50 20.83
N THR A 266 9.64 14.64 20.67
CA THR A 266 9.42 15.59 21.77
C THR A 266 8.54 14.99 22.87
N LEU A 267 7.53 14.18 22.48
CA LEU A 267 6.70 13.45 23.44
C LEU A 267 7.53 12.43 24.22
N ALA A 268 8.45 11.69 23.58
CA ALA A 268 9.33 10.75 24.25
C ALA A 268 10.09 11.42 25.40
N GLU A 269 10.81 12.51 25.10
CA GLU A 269 11.61 13.23 26.08
C GLU A 269 10.75 13.76 27.25
N LYS A 270 9.69 14.49 26.95
CA LYS A 270 8.86 15.15 27.98
C LYS A 270 8.03 14.17 28.81
N LEU A 271 7.45 13.14 28.15
CA LEU A 271 6.56 12.21 28.83
C LEU A 271 7.34 11.19 29.67
N VAL A 272 8.49 10.72 29.16
CA VAL A 272 9.35 9.80 29.92
C VAL A 272 9.89 10.48 31.18
N ASP A 273 10.39 11.71 31.07
CA ASP A 273 10.83 12.49 32.26
C ASP A 273 9.71 12.66 33.27
N TYR A 274 8.50 13.01 32.80
CA TYR A 274 7.33 13.20 33.67
C TYR A 274 6.96 11.93 34.43
N VAL A 275 6.90 10.76 33.77
CA VAL A 275 6.51 9.50 34.42
C VAL A 275 7.60 8.98 35.35
N LEU A 276 8.88 9.20 35.04
CA LEU A 276 10.02 8.88 35.91
C LEU A 276 9.99 9.66 37.21
N GLU A 277 9.80 10.99 37.16
CA GLU A 277 9.70 11.84 38.34
C GLU A 277 8.57 11.40 39.30
N ARG A 278 7.52 10.77 38.78
CA ARG A 278 6.34 10.31 39.52
C ARG A 278 6.39 8.86 39.93
N GLY A 279 7.44 8.14 39.52
CA GLY A 279 7.66 6.75 39.91
C GLY A 279 6.77 5.73 39.14
N PHE A 280 6.28 6.08 37.95
CA PHE A 280 5.63 5.11 37.08
C PHE A 280 6.65 4.18 36.44
N THR A 281 6.22 2.97 36.12
CA THR A 281 7.04 1.92 35.49
C THR A 281 6.70 1.72 34.02
N HIS A 282 5.49 2.09 33.62
CA HIS A 282 4.97 1.91 32.26
C HIS A 282 4.17 3.14 31.82
N ILE A 283 4.16 3.36 30.52
CA ILE A 283 3.25 4.26 29.82
C ILE A 283 2.28 3.40 29.01
N GLU A 284 0.99 3.58 29.18
CA GLU A 284 -0.04 3.01 28.33
C GLU A 284 -0.54 4.09 27.37
N LEU A 285 -0.30 3.88 26.08
CA LEU A 285 -0.76 4.78 25.03
C LEU A 285 -2.17 4.41 24.62
N LEU A 286 -3.14 5.32 24.83
CA LEU A 286 -4.42 5.26 24.13
C LEU A 286 -4.18 5.10 22.63
N PRO A 287 -5.12 4.56 21.83
CA PRO A 287 -4.82 4.08 20.50
C PRO A 287 -4.04 5.09 19.64
N VAL A 288 -2.83 4.70 19.23
CA VAL A 288 -1.94 5.49 18.38
C VAL A 288 -2.02 5.03 16.90
N THR A 289 -2.93 4.13 16.59
CA THR A 289 -3.21 3.72 15.21
C THR A 289 -3.85 4.85 14.41
N GLU A 290 -3.66 4.87 13.08
CA GLU A 290 -4.20 5.94 12.25
C GLU A 290 -5.74 5.96 12.26
N HIS A 291 -6.30 7.16 12.39
CA HIS A 291 -7.75 7.38 12.52
C HIS A 291 -8.16 8.74 11.95
N PRO A 292 -9.40 8.89 11.39
CA PRO A 292 -9.81 10.12 10.72
C PRO A 292 -10.33 11.19 11.67
N PHE A 293 -10.83 10.81 12.85
CA PHE A 293 -11.54 11.70 13.76
C PHE A 293 -10.83 11.84 15.12
N ASP A 294 -10.33 13.04 15.42
CA ASP A 294 -9.60 13.34 16.67
C ASP A 294 -10.42 13.05 17.92
N GLY A 295 -11.73 13.34 17.89
CA GLY A 295 -12.63 13.11 19.01
C GLY A 295 -12.85 11.64 19.37
N SER A 296 -12.42 10.71 18.52
CA SER A 296 -12.44 9.28 18.85
C SER A 296 -11.28 8.84 19.73
N TRP A 297 -10.25 9.69 19.94
CA TRP A 297 -9.02 9.36 20.64
C TRP A 297 -8.28 8.13 20.09
N GLY A 298 -8.46 7.87 18.78
CA GLY A 298 -7.87 6.71 18.10
C GLY A 298 -8.74 5.45 18.12
N TYR A 299 -9.87 5.42 18.83
CA TYR A 299 -10.75 4.24 18.90
C TYR A 299 -11.51 3.93 17.61
N GLN A 300 -11.59 4.89 16.66
CA GLN A 300 -12.16 4.67 15.33
C GLN A 300 -11.05 4.49 14.29
N THR A 301 -10.34 3.39 14.39
CA THR A 301 -9.14 3.10 13.60
C THR A 301 -9.46 2.86 12.11
N THR A 302 -8.66 3.45 11.22
CA THR A 302 -8.68 3.19 9.77
C THR A 302 -7.39 2.57 9.27
N GLY A 303 -6.26 2.75 9.95
CA GLY A 303 -4.96 2.18 9.62
C GLY A 303 -4.38 1.39 10.79
N TYR A 304 -4.72 0.10 10.90
CA TYR A 304 -4.32 -0.76 12.02
C TYR A 304 -2.81 -1.02 12.11
N PHE A 305 -2.08 -0.87 11.02
CA PHE A 305 -0.65 -1.16 10.92
C PHE A 305 0.22 0.09 10.79
N ALA A 306 -0.36 1.26 11.02
CA ALA A 306 0.33 2.54 10.96
C ALA A 306 0.18 3.32 12.27
N PRO A 307 1.26 3.89 12.83
CA PRO A 307 1.13 4.93 13.83
C PRO A 307 0.50 6.16 13.17
N THR A 308 -0.34 6.89 13.93
CA THR A 308 -1.00 8.07 13.38
C THR A 308 0.00 9.13 12.95
N SER A 309 -0.21 9.68 11.76
CA SER A 309 0.61 10.75 11.17
C SER A 309 0.56 12.08 11.93
N ARG A 310 -0.35 12.22 12.92
CA ARG A 310 -0.49 13.41 13.76
C ARG A 310 0.77 13.79 14.51
N TYR A 311 1.56 12.80 14.89
CA TYR A 311 2.72 12.99 15.79
C TYR A 311 4.04 12.67 15.11
N GLY A 312 4.05 12.34 13.83
CA GLY A 312 5.25 11.99 13.07
C GLY A 312 5.10 10.70 12.28
N ASP A 313 6.21 10.14 11.85
CA ASP A 313 6.26 8.92 11.07
C ASP A 313 6.54 7.67 11.93
N LEU A 314 6.67 6.51 11.28
CA LEU A 314 6.98 5.23 11.92
C LEU A 314 8.33 5.27 12.66
N HIS A 315 9.35 5.93 12.11
CA HIS A 315 10.67 6.02 12.74
C HIS A 315 10.62 6.91 13.99
N ASP A 316 9.83 7.95 13.98
CA ASP A 316 9.60 8.80 15.15
C ASP A 316 8.88 8.03 16.27
N PHE A 317 7.91 7.18 15.90
CA PHE A 317 7.25 6.30 16.86
C PHE A 317 8.19 5.22 17.41
N CYS A 318 9.03 4.61 16.58
CA CYS A 318 10.08 3.70 17.03
C CYS A 318 11.04 4.39 18.01
N TYR A 319 11.43 5.63 17.71
CA TYR A 319 12.25 6.44 18.64
C TYR A 319 11.57 6.65 20.00
N PHE A 320 10.27 6.91 20.00
CA PHE A 320 9.51 7.04 21.27
C PHE A 320 9.62 5.79 22.13
N VAL A 321 9.42 4.62 21.52
CA VAL A 321 9.48 3.33 22.24
C VAL A 321 10.91 3.03 22.69
N ASP A 322 11.89 3.21 21.82
CA ASP A 322 13.30 3.00 22.10
C ASP A 322 13.80 3.89 23.25
N TYR A 323 13.44 5.17 23.23
CA TYR A 323 13.77 6.14 24.26
C TYR A 323 13.16 5.74 25.62
N ALA A 324 11.87 5.35 25.65
CA ALA A 324 11.23 4.87 26.86
C ALA A 324 11.94 3.63 27.43
N HIS A 325 12.28 2.65 26.59
CA HIS A 325 13.00 1.44 26.98
C HIS A 325 14.39 1.74 27.54
N GLN A 326 15.15 2.66 26.94
CA GLN A 326 16.47 3.08 27.43
C GLN A 326 16.37 3.70 28.84
N HIS A 327 15.23 4.31 29.19
CA HIS A 327 14.95 4.88 30.51
C HIS A 327 14.20 3.91 31.44
N ASN A 328 14.14 2.62 31.10
CA ASN A 328 13.46 1.57 31.87
C ASN A 328 11.96 1.78 32.06
N ILE A 329 11.31 2.44 31.13
CA ILE A 329 9.86 2.59 31.06
C ILE A 329 9.31 1.64 30.00
N GLY A 330 8.38 0.76 30.38
CA GLY A 330 7.65 -0.11 29.44
C GLY A 330 6.59 0.68 28.69
N VAL A 331 6.34 0.31 27.45
CA VAL A 331 5.28 0.89 26.62
C VAL A 331 4.21 -0.16 26.36
N ILE A 332 2.97 0.18 26.68
CA ILE A 332 1.77 -0.62 26.43
C ILE A 332 0.96 0.11 25.36
N LEU A 333 0.48 -0.62 24.36
CA LEU A 333 -0.38 -0.06 23.33
C LEU A 333 -1.80 -0.55 23.54
N ASP A 334 -2.74 0.40 23.65
CA ASP A 334 -4.16 0.09 23.58
C ASP A 334 -4.52 -0.20 22.11
N TRP A 335 -4.86 -1.46 21.83
CA TRP A 335 -5.18 -1.94 20.51
C TRP A 335 -6.65 -2.36 20.42
N VAL A 336 -7.40 -1.69 19.53
CA VAL A 336 -8.86 -1.81 19.43
C VAL A 336 -9.25 -2.48 18.12
N PRO A 337 -9.40 -3.80 18.05
CA PRO A 337 -9.82 -4.52 16.84
C PRO A 337 -11.36 -4.46 16.66
N ALA A 338 -11.95 -3.31 16.90
CA ALA A 338 -13.40 -3.07 16.89
C ALA A 338 -13.71 -1.63 16.47
N HIS A 339 -14.97 -1.21 16.55
CA HIS A 339 -15.41 0.17 16.29
C HIS A 339 -15.03 0.71 14.92
N PHE A 340 -15.03 -0.15 13.88
CA PHE A 340 -14.72 0.23 12.50
C PHE A 340 -15.57 1.44 12.08
N PRO A 341 -14.94 2.57 11.70
CA PRO A 341 -15.68 3.73 11.20
C PRO A 341 -16.39 3.37 9.90
N LYS A 342 -17.62 3.91 9.74
CA LYS A 342 -18.48 3.65 8.57
C LYS A 342 -18.15 4.55 7.38
N ASP A 343 -17.05 5.28 7.45
CA ASP A 343 -16.57 6.11 6.34
C ASP A 343 -16.33 5.27 5.08
N ARG A 344 -16.71 5.81 3.92
CA ARG A 344 -16.67 5.04 2.66
C ARG A 344 -15.27 4.55 2.29
N PHE A 345 -14.23 5.28 2.66
CA PHE A 345 -12.84 4.88 2.39
C PHE A 345 -12.29 3.84 3.36
N ALA A 346 -12.97 3.62 4.50
CA ALA A 346 -12.52 2.78 5.60
C ALA A 346 -12.89 1.29 5.42
N LEU A 347 -12.59 0.48 6.45
CA LEU A 347 -12.59 -0.97 6.36
C LEU A 347 -13.95 -1.62 6.62
N ALA A 348 -14.94 -0.89 7.16
CA ALA A 348 -16.23 -1.47 7.57
C ALA A 348 -17.00 -2.17 6.43
N GLN A 349 -16.77 -1.76 5.20
CA GLN A 349 -17.42 -2.37 4.02
C GLN A 349 -16.43 -2.91 2.99
N PHE A 350 -15.21 -2.51 3.03
CA PHE A 350 -14.12 -2.71 2.08
C PHE A 350 -14.59 -3.18 0.67
N ASP A 351 -14.73 -4.50 0.44
CA ASP A 351 -15.27 -5.10 -0.78
C ASP A 351 -16.67 -5.73 -0.59
N LEU A 352 -17.22 -5.67 0.65
CA LEU A 352 -18.52 -6.20 1.06
C LEU A 352 -19.48 -5.09 1.48
N SER A 353 -20.78 -5.35 1.42
CA SER A 353 -21.77 -4.54 2.16
C SER A 353 -21.84 -4.99 3.62
N LEU A 354 -22.21 -4.08 4.54
CA LEU A 354 -22.45 -4.39 5.97
C LEU A 354 -23.45 -5.54 6.21
N ILE A 355 -24.25 -5.89 5.22
CA ILE A 355 -25.25 -6.97 5.31
C ILE A 355 -24.60 -8.36 5.31
N HIS A 356 -23.32 -8.47 4.91
CA HIS A 356 -22.62 -9.76 4.81
C HIS A 356 -21.62 -9.99 5.95
N ILE A 357 -21.55 -9.08 6.90
CA ILE A 357 -20.82 -9.22 8.16
C ILE A 357 -21.83 -9.53 9.27
#